data_eb79b50d5cae1f414ffc84a3f1bcc50c
#
_entry.id   eb79b50d5cae1f414ffc84a3f1bcc50c
#
_cell.length_a   1.000
_cell.length_b   1.000
_cell.length_c   1.000
_cell.angle_alpha   90.00
_cell.angle_beta   90.00
_cell.angle_gamma   90.00
#
_symmetry.space_group_name_H-M   'P 1'
#
loop_
_entity.id
_entity.type
_entity.pdbx_description
1 polymer ?
#
loop_
_entity_poly.entity_id
_entity_poly.type
_entity_poly.pdbx_seq_one_letter_code
_entity_poly.pdbx_strand_id
1 'polypeptide(L)'
;SLFTPVIWKTLDDISIWTQNWSWTPRLKYGEEGKAPALCKLGSDAYGIRIKTISGRPVAAEGNPDHPLSLGGICPLGAASVQLLYSPSRIRNPKLRDGNSFRDIGWEEAENLLAEKLKSAGADMAVISGDETGSVTDVLAGLAAKAGSDKVFLMPGESAPAAGALAMFGGDGQIGYDVENAGYVLLLGADMLETWGNVCRNGKAFAEGRSRNARYVYVGPAQNGTSSVADAWVPCAAGMEPVLAL
;
A
#
# COMPACT_ATOMS: atom_id res chain seq x y z
N SER A 1 -22.19 34.43 -40.46
CA SER A 1 -21.38 33.48 -39.64
C SER A 1 -19.98 33.99 -39.23
N LEU A 2 -19.61 35.21 -39.55
CA LEU A 2 -18.31 35.81 -39.18
C LEU A 2 -18.30 36.42 -37.76
N PHE A 3 -19.43 36.63 -37.13
CA PHE A 3 -19.54 37.27 -35.83
C PHE A 3 -19.58 36.32 -34.60
N THR A 4 -19.87 35.05 -34.81
CA THR A 4 -20.04 34.10 -33.71
C THR A 4 -18.73 33.79 -32.96
N PRO A 5 -17.57 33.62 -33.61
CA PRO A 5 -16.33 33.33 -32.87
C PRO A 5 -15.84 34.51 -31.99
N VAL A 6 -16.09 35.72 -32.46
CA VAL A 6 -15.66 36.95 -31.75
C VAL A 6 -16.50 37.17 -30.49
N ILE A 7 -17.82 36.91 -30.58
CA ILE A 7 -18.75 37.08 -29.43
C ILE A 7 -18.43 36.06 -28.35
N TRP A 8 -18.13 34.80 -28.69
CA TRP A 8 -17.77 33.79 -27.72
C TRP A 8 -16.45 34.13 -27.01
N LYS A 9 -15.44 34.56 -27.75
CA LYS A 9 -14.17 34.98 -27.20
C LYS A 9 -14.32 36.18 -26.24
N THR A 10 -15.17 37.12 -26.58
CA THR A 10 -15.44 38.30 -25.75
C THR A 10 -16.21 37.93 -24.48
N LEU A 11 -17.12 36.96 -24.56
CA LEU A 11 -17.86 36.46 -23.39
C LEU A 11 -16.94 35.65 -22.44
N ASP A 12 -16.03 34.85 -22.99
CA ASP A 12 -15.02 34.16 -22.19
C ASP A 12 -14.10 35.17 -21.46
N ASP A 13 -13.67 36.20 -22.16
CA ASP A 13 -12.84 37.25 -21.57
C ASP A 13 -13.61 37.99 -20.44
N ILE A 14 -14.90 38.28 -20.63
CA ILE A 14 -15.74 38.90 -19.60
C ILE A 14 -15.94 37.97 -18.40
N SER A 15 -16.14 36.66 -18.62
CA SER A 15 -16.28 35.69 -17.54
C SER A 15 -14.98 35.56 -16.71
N ILE A 16 -13.83 35.67 -17.33
CA ILE A 16 -12.52 35.70 -16.67
C ILE A 16 -12.40 36.97 -15.78
N TRP A 17 -12.85 38.12 -16.26
CA TRP A 17 -12.81 39.39 -15.52
C TRP A 17 -13.78 39.43 -14.33
N THR A 18 -14.85 38.67 -14.36
CA THR A 18 -15.84 38.60 -13.27
C THR A 18 -15.49 37.55 -12.22
N GLN A 19 -14.49 36.71 -12.47
CA GLN A 19 -14.01 35.74 -11.50
C GLN A 19 -13.32 36.43 -10.33
N ASN A 20 -13.59 35.93 -9.13
CA ASN A 20 -12.93 36.42 -7.93
C ASN A 20 -11.41 36.23 -8.03
N TRP A 21 -10.62 37.28 -7.97
CA TRP A 21 -9.16 37.27 -8.05
C TRP A 21 -8.48 36.38 -7.00
N SER A 22 -9.14 36.04 -5.92
CA SER A 22 -8.66 35.10 -4.92
C SER A 22 -8.63 33.65 -5.43
N TRP A 23 -9.28 33.37 -6.55
CA TRP A 23 -9.30 32.04 -7.17
C TRP A 23 -8.44 32.04 -8.43
N THR A 24 -7.15 32.07 -8.28
CA THR A 24 -6.22 31.75 -9.37
C THR A 24 -5.94 30.25 -9.28
N PRO A 25 -6.33 29.42 -10.26
CA PRO A 25 -5.94 28.02 -10.26
C PRO A 25 -4.40 27.96 -10.28
N ARG A 26 -3.82 27.26 -9.31
CA ARG A 26 -2.37 27.04 -9.26
C ARG A 26 -1.87 26.21 -10.44
N LEU A 27 -2.77 25.46 -11.06
CA LEU A 27 -2.53 24.61 -12.22
C LEU A 27 -3.48 25.01 -13.34
N LYS A 28 -3.02 24.93 -14.58
CA LYS A 28 -3.88 25.10 -15.75
C LYS A 28 -4.97 24.03 -15.73
N TYR A 29 -6.19 24.41 -16.16
CA TYR A 29 -7.30 23.47 -16.28
C TYR A 29 -6.91 22.29 -17.17
N GLY A 30 -7.13 21.05 -16.68
CA GLY A 30 -6.77 19.83 -17.40
C GLY A 30 -5.27 19.48 -17.33
N GLU A 31 -4.43 20.27 -16.64
CA GLU A 31 -3.02 19.92 -16.48
C GLU A 31 -2.86 18.61 -15.71
N GLU A 32 -2.13 17.69 -16.33
CA GLU A 32 -1.78 16.42 -15.70
C GLU A 32 -0.54 16.60 -14.82
N GLY A 33 -0.61 16.04 -13.62
CA GLY A 33 0.52 15.92 -12.71
C GLY A 33 0.68 14.49 -12.21
N LYS A 34 1.88 14.16 -11.75
CA LYS A 34 2.17 12.88 -11.08
C LYS A 34 2.85 13.16 -9.76
N ALA A 35 2.31 12.63 -8.67
CA ALA A 35 2.89 12.75 -7.34
C ALA A 35 3.30 11.36 -6.84
N PRO A 36 4.55 11.19 -6.34
CA PRO A 36 4.95 9.94 -5.72
C PRO A 36 4.20 9.73 -4.40
N ALA A 37 3.81 8.50 -4.13
CA ALA A 37 3.16 8.11 -2.90
C ALA A 37 3.52 6.67 -2.53
N LEU A 38 3.22 6.27 -1.30
CA LEU A 38 3.40 4.92 -0.81
C LEU A 38 2.02 4.32 -0.48
N CYS A 39 1.72 3.18 -1.06
CA CYS A 39 0.52 2.41 -0.72
C CYS A 39 0.85 1.39 0.36
N LYS A 40 0.07 1.39 1.45
CA LYS A 40 0.17 0.44 2.57
C LYS A 40 -1.16 -0.27 2.84
N LEU A 41 -1.95 -0.52 1.80
CA LEU A 41 -3.25 -1.21 1.93
C LEU A 41 -3.12 -2.74 1.97
N GLY A 42 -1.99 -3.26 1.52
CA GLY A 42 -1.66 -4.68 1.59
C GLY A 42 -0.64 -4.99 2.69
N SER A 43 -0.10 -6.20 2.67
CA SER A 43 0.97 -6.65 3.58
C SER A 43 2.25 -5.84 3.43
N ASP A 44 2.56 -5.44 2.19
CA ASP A 44 3.78 -4.72 1.85
C ASP A 44 3.52 -3.27 1.44
N ALA A 45 4.53 -2.43 1.61
CA ALA A 45 4.52 -1.07 1.10
C ALA A 45 4.94 -1.02 -0.37
N TYR A 46 4.11 -0.42 -1.23
CA TYR A 46 4.41 -0.24 -2.64
C TYR A 46 4.58 1.22 -3.01
N GLY A 47 5.62 1.51 -3.78
CA GLY A 47 5.74 2.82 -4.43
C GLY A 47 4.72 2.95 -5.55
N ILE A 48 3.90 3.96 -5.47
CA ILE A 48 2.90 4.32 -6.49
C ILE A 48 3.10 5.76 -6.95
N ARG A 49 2.56 6.07 -8.10
CA ARG A 49 2.43 7.45 -8.62
C ARG A 49 0.95 7.77 -8.71
N ILE A 50 0.57 8.84 -8.08
CA ILE A 50 -0.81 9.35 -8.15
C ILE A 50 -0.90 10.32 -9.32
N LYS A 51 -1.69 9.94 -10.32
CA LYS A 51 -2.05 10.83 -11.41
C LYS A 51 -3.05 11.86 -10.91
N THR A 52 -2.77 13.12 -11.19
CA THR A 52 -3.66 14.24 -10.85
C THR A 52 -4.09 14.99 -12.10
N ILE A 53 -5.31 15.48 -12.10
CA ILE A 53 -5.83 16.42 -13.10
C ILE A 53 -6.23 17.68 -12.37
N SER A 54 -5.64 18.81 -12.75
CA SER A 54 -5.84 20.09 -12.05
C SER A 54 -5.66 19.97 -10.53
N GLY A 55 -4.66 19.20 -10.10
CA GLY A 55 -4.36 18.94 -8.69
C GLY A 55 -5.27 17.92 -7.99
N ARG A 56 -6.27 17.35 -8.68
CA ARG A 56 -7.15 16.33 -8.12
C ARG A 56 -6.61 14.93 -8.42
N PRO A 57 -6.41 14.07 -7.43
CA PRO A 57 -6.08 12.66 -7.64
C PRO A 57 -7.18 11.93 -8.41
N VAL A 58 -6.83 11.29 -9.53
CA VAL A 58 -7.79 10.58 -10.40
C VAL A 58 -7.46 9.12 -10.62
N ALA A 59 -6.17 8.74 -10.53
CA ALA A 59 -5.73 7.36 -10.67
C ALA A 59 -4.46 7.11 -9.87
N ALA A 60 -4.21 5.85 -9.54
CA ALA A 60 -2.94 5.39 -9.02
C ALA A 60 -2.28 4.45 -10.02
N GLU A 61 -1.00 4.62 -10.25
CA GLU A 61 -0.15 3.83 -11.14
C GLU A 61 1.04 3.29 -10.33
N GLY A 62 1.60 2.15 -10.73
CA GLY A 62 2.83 1.66 -10.11
C GLY A 62 4.01 2.59 -10.38
N ASN A 63 4.89 2.76 -9.41
CA ASN A 63 6.12 3.53 -9.61
C ASN A 63 7.24 2.63 -10.16
N PRO A 64 7.68 2.82 -11.42
CA PRO A 64 8.73 2.00 -12.02
C PRO A 64 10.09 2.14 -11.32
N ASP A 65 10.32 3.25 -10.62
CA ASP A 65 11.57 3.49 -9.89
C ASP A 65 11.59 2.84 -8.49
N HIS A 66 10.46 2.23 -8.07
CA HIS A 66 10.39 1.58 -6.76
C HIS A 66 11.06 0.20 -6.82
N PRO A 67 12.07 -0.10 -5.96
CA PRO A 67 12.92 -1.29 -6.10
C PRO A 67 12.17 -2.61 -5.89
N LEU A 68 11.11 -2.63 -5.10
CA LEU A 68 10.36 -3.86 -4.82
C LEU A 68 9.25 -4.10 -5.85
N SER A 69 8.41 -3.11 -6.14
CA SER A 69 7.27 -3.28 -7.04
C SER A 69 7.62 -3.15 -8.52
N LEU A 70 8.76 -2.52 -8.86
CA LEU A 70 9.27 -2.34 -10.22
C LEU A 70 8.20 -1.85 -11.22
N GLY A 71 7.33 -0.95 -10.78
CA GLY A 71 6.20 -0.45 -11.57
C GLY A 71 4.91 -1.30 -11.50
N GLY A 72 4.92 -2.40 -10.76
CA GLY A 72 3.70 -3.16 -10.47
C GLY A 72 2.76 -2.40 -9.53
N ILE A 73 1.46 -2.66 -9.67
CA ILE A 73 0.41 -2.17 -8.77
C ILE A 73 -0.64 -3.27 -8.60
N CYS A 74 -1.06 -3.49 -7.36
CA CYS A 74 -2.14 -4.43 -7.07
C CYS A 74 -3.52 -3.76 -7.16
N PRO A 75 -4.63 -4.51 -7.24
CA PRO A 75 -5.97 -3.94 -7.30
C PRO A 75 -6.30 -2.98 -6.16
N LEU A 76 -5.83 -3.25 -4.93
CA LEU A 76 -6.01 -2.36 -3.78
C LEU A 76 -5.27 -1.03 -3.98
N GLY A 77 -4.04 -1.09 -4.48
CA GLY A 77 -3.25 0.10 -4.82
C GLY A 77 -3.94 0.94 -5.90
N ALA A 78 -4.44 0.31 -6.96
CA ALA A 78 -5.18 0.99 -8.02
C ALA A 78 -6.47 1.64 -7.50
N ALA A 79 -7.17 0.98 -6.57
CA ALA A 79 -8.39 1.49 -5.95
C ALA A 79 -8.12 2.54 -4.83
N SER A 80 -6.88 2.73 -4.39
CA SER A 80 -6.52 3.57 -3.24
C SER A 80 -7.03 5.01 -3.34
N VAL A 81 -7.11 5.56 -4.55
CA VAL A 81 -7.63 6.92 -4.79
C VAL A 81 -9.09 7.06 -4.33
N GLN A 82 -9.88 5.98 -4.39
CA GLN A 82 -11.28 6.02 -3.95
C GLN A 82 -11.42 6.31 -2.45
N LEU A 83 -10.42 5.95 -1.64
CA LEU A 83 -10.42 6.25 -0.20
C LEU A 83 -10.41 7.75 0.09
N LEU A 84 -9.78 8.55 -0.78
CA LEU A 84 -9.77 10.01 -0.64
C LEU A 84 -11.17 10.62 -0.79
N TYR A 85 -12.00 9.99 -1.61
CA TYR A 85 -13.35 10.47 -1.95
C TYR A 85 -14.45 9.74 -1.16
N SER A 86 -14.08 8.78 -0.32
CA SER A 86 -15.05 8.04 0.51
C SER A 86 -15.81 8.99 1.45
N PRO A 87 -17.16 8.94 1.47
CA PRO A 87 -17.95 9.75 2.38
C PRO A 87 -17.73 9.40 3.86
N SER A 88 -17.32 8.16 4.15
CA SER A 88 -17.01 7.69 5.51
C SER A 88 -15.58 7.97 5.95
N ARG A 89 -14.77 8.64 5.13
CA ARG A 89 -13.39 9.00 5.49
C ARG A 89 -13.38 9.91 6.72
N ILE A 90 -12.58 9.58 7.71
CA ILE A 90 -12.28 10.44 8.85
C ILE A 90 -11.48 11.65 8.35
N ARG A 91 -12.00 12.85 8.55
CA ARG A 91 -11.40 14.10 8.08
C ARG A 91 -10.70 14.89 9.19
N ASN A 92 -11.19 14.76 10.41
CA ASN A 92 -10.68 15.45 11.58
C ASN A 92 -10.30 14.44 12.66
N PRO A 93 -9.37 14.80 13.57
CA PRO A 93 -9.13 14.00 14.76
C PRO A 93 -10.42 13.84 15.56
N LYS A 94 -10.58 12.69 16.21
CA LYS A 94 -11.77 12.37 16.99
C LYS A 94 -11.39 12.04 18.42
N LEU A 95 -12.04 12.69 19.37
CA LEU A 95 -11.91 12.38 20.79
C LEU A 95 -13.13 11.57 21.24
N ARG A 96 -12.87 10.49 21.97
CA ARG A 96 -13.94 9.69 22.55
C ARG A 96 -14.59 10.45 23.72
N ASP A 97 -15.90 10.52 23.69
CA ASP A 97 -16.74 11.10 24.72
C ASP A 97 -17.82 10.09 25.12
N GLY A 98 -17.55 9.34 26.18
CA GLY A 98 -18.40 8.22 26.58
C GLY A 98 -18.48 7.14 25.50
N ASN A 99 -19.70 6.93 24.95
CA ASN A 99 -19.98 5.98 23.87
C ASN A 99 -19.95 6.61 22.47
N SER A 100 -19.69 7.91 22.37
CA SER A 100 -19.63 8.65 21.11
C SER A 100 -18.22 9.19 20.82
N PHE A 101 -18.06 9.76 19.62
CA PHE A 101 -16.85 10.47 19.23
C PHE A 101 -17.22 11.88 18.80
N ARG A 102 -16.49 12.88 19.29
CA ARG A 102 -16.58 14.26 18.82
C ARG A 102 -15.36 14.63 17.99
N ASP A 103 -15.55 15.48 17.02
CA ASP A 103 -14.43 16.04 16.26
C ASP A 103 -13.71 17.09 17.11
N ILE A 104 -12.37 17.09 17.03
CA ILE A 104 -11.51 18.07 17.69
C ILE A 104 -10.54 18.69 16.69
N GLY A 105 -9.93 19.81 17.05
CA GLY A 105 -8.89 20.43 16.25
C GLY A 105 -7.57 19.66 16.33
N TRP A 106 -6.70 19.85 15.34
CA TRP A 106 -5.37 19.22 15.32
C TRP A 106 -4.51 19.67 16.50
N GLU A 107 -4.54 20.94 16.86
CA GLU A 107 -3.80 21.48 18.00
C GLU A 107 -4.22 20.82 19.31
N GLU A 108 -5.54 20.68 19.54
CA GLU A 108 -6.08 19.96 20.72
C GLU A 108 -5.61 18.50 20.73
N ALA A 109 -5.68 17.82 19.57
CA ALA A 109 -5.26 16.42 19.46
C ALA A 109 -3.76 16.21 19.74
N GLU A 110 -2.91 17.07 19.19
CA GLU A 110 -1.46 17.00 19.37
C GLU A 110 -1.07 17.27 20.81
N ASN A 111 -1.67 18.26 21.47
CA ASN A 111 -1.44 18.57 22.88
C ASN A 111 -1.85 17.40 23.78
N LEU A 112 -3.05 16.85 23.58
CA LEU A 112 -3.52 15.68 24.32
C LEU A 112 -2.61 14.47 24.14
N LEU A 113 -2.15 14.21 22.91
CA LEU A 113 -1.23 13.12 22.63
C LEU A 113 0.11 13.35 23.34
N ALA A 114 0.67 14.56 23.25
CA ALA A 114 1.94 14.90 23.89
C ALA A 114 1.88 14.76 25.42
N GLU A 115 0.78 15.18 26.04
CA GLU A 115 0.57 15.00 27.49
C GLU A 115 0.49 13.52 27.87
N LYS A 116 -0.26 12.71 27.10
CA LYS A 116 -0.37 11.27 27.34
C LYS A 116 0.96 10.56 27.19
N LEU A 117 1.73 10.86 26.14
CA LEU A 117 3.06 10.28 25.92
C LEU A 117 4.03 10.64 27.06
N LYS A 118 4.02 11.90 27.50
CA LYS A 118 4.85 12.34 28.64
C LYS A 118 4.45 11.63 29.95
N SER A 119 3.15 11.46 30.20
CA SER A 119 2.66 10.82 31.41
C SER A 119 2.88 9.30 31.43
N ALA A 120 2.88 8.65 30.26
CA ALA A 120 3.11 7.22 30.14
C ALA A 120 4.59 6.85 30.39
N GLY A 121 5.53 7.66 29.90
CA GLY A 121 6.95 7.39 30.07
C GLY A 121 7.33 5.96 29.68
N ALA A 122 7.97 5.23 30.58
CA ALA A 122 8.40 3.85 30.40
C ALA A 122 7.24 2.83 30.26
N ASP A 123 6.01 3.22 30.61
CA ASP A 123 4.83 2.36 30.45
C ASP A 123 4.21 2.45 29.05
N MET A 124 4.77 3.26 28.17
CA MET A 124 4.40 3.30 26.77
C MET A 124 4.75 1.99 26.08
N ALA A 125 3.84 1.47 25.26
CA ALA A 125 4.09 0.36 24.33
C ALA A 125 3.77 0.80 22.91
N VAL A 126 4.59 0.36 21.96
CA VAL A 126 4.41 0.58 20.53
C VAL A 126 4.08 -0.76 19.88
N ILE A 127 3.00 -0.79 19.09
CA ILE A 127 2.66 -1.91 18.22
C ILE A 127 2.67 -1.38 16.79
N SER A 128 3.55 -1.92 15.95
CA SER A 128 3.68 -1.51 14.55
C SER A 128 3.35 -2.66 13.61
N GLY A 129 2.58 -2.39 12.56
CA GLY A 129 2.38 -3.28 11.42
C GLY A 129 3.35 -3.01 10.26
N ASP A 130 4.32 -2.10 10.46
CA ASP A 130 5.31 -1.73 9.45
C ASP A 130 6.61 -2.48 9.68
N GLU A 131 6.67 -3.71 9.18
CA GLU A 131 7.77 -4.66 9.47
C GLU A 131 9.12 -4.19 8.88
N THR A 132 9.08 -3.46 7.76
CA THR A 132 10.28 -3.11 6.99
C THR A 132 10.47 -1.62 6.77
N GLY A 133 9.57 -0.80 7.29
CA GLY A 133 9.55 0.63 7.03
C GLY A 133 10.22 1.46 8.12
N SER A 134 10.70 2.62 7.72
CA SER A 134 11.29 3.62 8.63
C SER A 134 10.33 4.15 9.71
N VAL A 135 9.02 3.92 9.57
CA VAL A 135 8.03 4.31 10.58
C VAL A 135 8.27 3.58 11.89
N THR A 136 8.58 2.28 11.85
CA THR A 136 8.90 1.50 13.05
C THR A 136 10.17 2.00 13.72
N ASP A 137 11.19 2.38 12.95
CA ASP A 137 12.43 2.96 13.52
C ASP A 137 12.16 4.27 14.25
N VAL A 138 11.33 5.14 13.67
CA VAL A 138 10.92 6.40 14.31
C VAL A 138 10.14 6.14 15.60
N LEU A 139 9.21 5.19 15.57
CA LEU A 139 8.40 4.83 16.74
C LEU A 139 9.25 4.15 17.82
N ALA A 140 10.22 3.32 17.47
CA ALA A 140 11.18 2.73 18.39
C ALA A 140 12.07 3.81 19.03
N GLY A 141 12.53 4.78 18.24
CA GLY A 141 13.25 5.94 18.76
C GLY A 141 12.42 6.79 19.72
N LEU A 142 11.12 6.95 19.46
CA LEU A 142 10.19 7.62 20.36
C LEU A 142 10.03 6.84 21.68
N ALA A 143 9.85 5.53 21.63
CA ALA A 143 9.74 4.65 22.78
C ALA A 143 11.02 4.73 23.65
N ALA A 144 12.18 4.57 23.03
CA ALA A 144 13.47 4.67 23.71
C ALA A 144 13.65 6.04 24.41
N LYS A 145 13.23 7.14 23.75
CA LYS A 145 13.28 8.49 24.32
C LYS A 145 12.35 8.67 25.51
N ALA A 146 11.23 7.93 25.55
CA ALA A 146 10.33 7.87 26.71
C ALA A 146 10.82 6.90 27.81
N GLY A 147 11.91 6.17 27.60
CA GLY A 147 12.44 5.18 28.52
C GLY A 147 11.78 3.80 28.41
N SER A 148 11.07 3.52 27.31
CA SER A 148 10.40 2.24 27.06
C SER A 148 11.15 1.42 26.02
N ASP A 149 11.28 0.12 26.27
CA ASP A 149 11.77 -0.92 25.36
C ASP A 149 10.64 -1.75 24.74
N LYS A 150 9.38 -1.42 25.04
CA LYS A 150 8.19 -2.18 24.64
C LYS A 150 7.77 -1.85 23.21
N VAL A 151 8.54 -2.35 22.23
CA VAL A 151 8.23 -2.22 20.80
C VAL A 151 7.92 -3.59 20.22
N PHE A 152 6.73 -3.73 19.69
CA PHE A 152 6.22 -4.98 19.14
C PHE A 152 5.88 -4.80 17.66
N LEU A 153 6.32 -5.77 16.83
CA LEU A 153 5.88 -5.88 15.46
C LEU A 153 4.69 -6.84 15.39
N MET A 154 3.68 -6.47 14.63
CA MET A 154 2.63 -7.43 14.29
C MET A 154 3.23 -8.50 13.38
N PRO A 155 3.02 -9.80 13.69
CA PRO A 155 3.53 -10.87 12.84
C PRO A 155 2.88 -10.77 11.46
N GLY A 156 3.73 -10.64 10.44
CA GLY A 156 3.35 -10.68 9.04
C GLY A 156 3.59 -12.07 8.44
N GLU A 157 3.27 -12.25 7.17
CA GLU A 157 3.52 -13.50 6.44
C GLU A 157 5.02 -13.80 6.27
N SER A 158 5.87 -12.79 6.35
CA SER A 158 7.33 -12.94 6.30
C SER A 158 7.91 -13.52 7.59
N ALA A 159 7.22 -13.41 8.74
CA ALA A 159 7.75 -13.85 10.03
C ALA A 159 8.06 -15.36 10.09
N PRO A 160 7.23 -16.28 9.60
CA PRO A 160 7.59 -17.71 9.53
C PRO A 160 8.81 -17.98 8.67
N ALA A 161 8.94 -17.28 7.53
CA ALA A 161 10.06 -17.43 6.63
C ALA A 161 11.37 -16.88 7.25
N ALA A 162 11.30 -15.73 7.91
CA ALA A 162 12.42 -15.17 8.67
C ALA A 162 12.84 -16.09 9.83
N GLY A 163 11.87 -16.67 10.55
CA GLY A 163 12.13 -17.66 11.58
C GLY A 163 12.83 -18.91 11.05
N ALA A 164 12.40 -19.43 9.90
CA ALA A 164 13.07 -20.54 9.23
C ALA A 164 14.50 -20.18 8.80
N LEU A 165 14.71 -18.98 8.25
CA LEU A 165 16.04 -18.49 7.87
C LEU A 165 16.98 -18.40 9.08
N ALA A 166 16.48 -17.91 10.22
CA ALA A 166 17.26 -17.82 11.45
C ALA A 166 17.70 -19.19 11.98
N MET A 167 16.90 -20.26 11.78
CA MET A 167 17.27 -21.64 12.12
C MET A 167 18.48 -22.13 11.31
N PHE A 168 18.71 -21.59 10.12
CA PHE A 168 19.86 -21.89 9.28
C PHE A 168 21.02 -20.88 9.47
N GLY A 169 20.95 -20.03 10.50
CA GLY A 169 21.97 -19.03 10.80
C GLY A 169 21.95 -17.81 9.88
N GLY A 170 20.88 -17.64 9.11
CA GLY A 170 20.65 -16.44 8.30
C GLY A 170 19.95 -15.33 9.09
N ASP A 171 20.05 -14.12 8.59
CA ASP A 171 19.40 -12.92 9.13
C ASP A 171 18.71 -12.15 8.01
N GLY A 172 17.57 -11.51 8.32
CA GLY A 172 16.82 -10.67 7.40
C GLY A 172 15.59 -11.33 6.78
N GLN A 173 15.22 -10.86 5.59
CA GLN A 173 14.03 -11.33 4.87
C GLN A 173 14.42 -12.25 3.70
N ILE A 174 13.54 -13.21 3.41
CA ILE A 174 13.72 -14.11 2.26
C ILE A 174 13.18 -13.44 1.01
N GLY A 175 14.01 -13.32 -0.01
CA GLY A 175 13.60 -12.99 -1.38
C GLY A 175 13.47 -14.25 -2.23
N TYR A 176 12.45 -14.28 -3.07
CA TYR A 176 12.18 -15.42 -3.97
C TYR A 176 12.50 -15.02 -5.41
N ASP A 177 13.45 -15.74 -6.03
CA ASP A 177 13.83 -15.55 -7.44
C ASP A 177 12.92 -16.42 -8.34
N VAL A 178 11.67 -16.04 -8.41
CA VAL A 178 10.64 -16.78 -9.17
C VAL A 178 10.81 -16.59 -10.68
N GLU A 179 11.31 -15.44 -11.11
CA GLU A 179 11.51 -15.10 -12.52
C GLU A 179 12.55 -15.96 -13.24
N ASN A 180 13.55 -16.50 -12.49
CA ASN A 180 14.59 -17.34 -13.05
C ASN A 180 14.34 -18.84 -12.81
N ALA A 181 13.25 -19.18 -12.11
CA ALA A 181 12.90 -20.58 -11.88
C ALA A 181 12.30 -21.22 -13.15
N GLY A 182 12.75 -22.39 -13.53
CA GLY A 182 12.15 -23.17 -14.63
C GLY A 182 10.89 -23.94 -14.19
N TYR A 183 10.76 -24.22 -12.89
CA TYR A 183 9.61 -24.90 -12.29
C TYR A 183 9.32 -24.31 -10.90
N VAL A 184 8.06 -23.99 -10.65
CA VAL A 184 7.60 -23.43 -9.37
C VAL A 184 6.46 -24.29 -8.83
N LEU A 185 6.67 -24.90 -7.67
CA LEU A 185 5.66 -25.63 -6.93
C LEU A 185 5.14 -24.76 -5.79
N LEU A 186 3.86 -24.43 -5.80
CA LEU A 186 3.18 -23.61 -4.81
C LEU A 186 2.35 -24.52 -3.90
N LEU A 187 2.74 -24.64 -2.65
CA LEU A 187 2.04 -25.44 -1.65
C LEU A 187 1.19 -24.50 -0.77
N GLY A 188 -0.04 -24.27 -1.18
CA GLY A 188 -0.96 -23.34 -0.52
C GLY A 188 -0.59 -21.86 -0.65
N ALA A 189 0.53 -21.51 -1.28
CA ALA A 189 1.01 -20.13 -1.42
C ALA A 189 0.29 -19.42 -2.57
N ASP A 190 -0.58 -18.48 -2.23
CA ASP A 190 -1.32 -17.65 -3.20
C ASP A 190 -0.51 -16.42 -3.59
N MET A 191 0.52 -16.64 -4.41
CA MET A 191 1.53 -15.64 -4.72
C MET A 191 1.03 -14.45 -5.55
N LEU A 192 -0.11 -14.59 -6.24
CA LEU A 192 -0.63 -13.53 -7.11
C LEU A 192 -1.72 -12.69 -6.46
N GLU A 193 -2.26 -13.09 -5.30
CA GLU A 193 -3.36 -12.37 -4.65
C GLU A 193 -3.05 -11.95 -3.23
N THR A 194 -2.52 -12.83 -2.37
CA THR A 194 -2.40 -12.55 -0.93
C THR A 194 -1.03 -12.80 -0.34
N TRP A 195 -0.21 -13.68 -0.93
CA TRP A 195 1.05 -14.10 -0.33
C TRP A 195 2.24 -13.26 -0.81
N GLY A 196 2.99 -12.72 0.15
CA GLY A 196 4.21 -11.96 -0.11
C GLY A 196 3.96 -10.67 -0.89
N ASN A 197 4.97 -10.22 -1.62
CA ASN A 197 4.87 -9.02 -2.45
C ASN A 197 4.14 -9.31 -3.77
N VAL A 198 2.82 -9.20 -3.76
CA VAL A 198 1.95 -9.54 -4.90
C VAL A 198 2.35 -8.79 -6.18
N CYS A 199 2.76 -7.53 -6.08
CA CYS A 199 3.20 -6.75 -7.26
C CYS A 199 4.50 -7.31 -7.86
N ARG A 200 5.47 -7.65 -7.01
CA ARG A 200 6.73 -8.26 -7.43
C ARG A 200 6.50 -9.66 -7.97
N ASN A 201 5.69 -10.46 -7.26
CA ASN A 201 5.35 -11.83 -7.64
C ASN A 201 4.63 -11.88 -8.99
N GLY A 202 3.67 -10.97 -9.23
CA GLY A 202 2.97 -10.89 -10.52
C GLY A 202 3.92 -10.60 -11.69
N LYS A 203 4.90 -9.73 -11.46
CA LYS A 203 5.93 -9.43 -12.46
C LYS A 203 6.87 -10.61 -12.69
N ALA A 204 7.36 -11.22 -11.62
CA ALA A 204 8.21 -12.41 -11.67
C ALA A 204 7.52 -13.59 -12.36
N PHE A 205 6.21 -13.79 -12.09
CA PHE A 205 5.38 -14.77 -12.79
C PHE A 205 5.34 -14.51 -14.30
N ALA A 206 5.06 -13.26 -14.71
CA ALA A 206 5.01 -12.91 -16.13
C ALA A 206 6.36 -13.11 -16.84
N GLU A 207 7.47 -12.77 -16.20
CA GLU A 207 8.81 -12.97 -16.70
C GLU A 207 9.16 -14.47 -16.78
N GLY A 208 8.86 -15.25 -15.74
CA GLY A 208 9.03 -16.70 -15.74
C GLY A 208 8.23 -17.38 -16.87
N ARG A 209 6.97 -16.95 -17.04
CA ARG A 209 6.13 -17.44 -18.16
C ARG A 209 6.73 -17.14 -19.53
N SER A 210 7.33 -15.98 -19.72
CA SER A 210 7.99 -15.63 -21.00
C SER A 210 9.19 -16.54 -21.31
N ARG A 211 9.74 -17.20 -20.27
CA ARG A 211 10.86 -18.15 -20.36
C ARG A 211 10.39 -19.62 -20.32
N ASN A 212 9.09 -19.87 -20.46
CA ASN A 212 8.47 -21.19 -20.37
C ASN A 212 8.57 -21.86 -18.99
N ALA A 213 8.66 -21.10 -17.92
CA ALA A 213 8.59 -21.65 -16.57
C ALA A 213 7.22 -22.33 -16.34
N ARG A 214 7.24 -23.46 -15.64
CA ARG A 214 6.05 -24.23 -15.29
C ARG A 214 5.64 -23.96 -13.86
N TYR A 215 4.35 -23.72 -13.65
CA TYR A 215 3.77 -23.43 -12.33
C TYR A 215 2.75 -24.50 -11.98
N VAL A 216 2.89 -25.10 -10.80
CA VAL A 216 1.95 -26.06 -10.26
C VAL A 216 1.48 -25.58 -8.89
N TYR A 217 0.18 -25.48 -8.72
CA TYR A 217 -0.44 -25.10 -7.44
C TYR A 217 -1.06 -26.32 -6.77
N VAL A 218 -0.75 -26.54 -5.50
CA VAL A 218 -1.32 -27.55 -4.64
C VAL A 218 -2.12 -26.85 -3.53
N GLY A 219 -3.38 -27.16 -3.40
CA GLY A 219 -4.21 -26.54 -2.36
C GLY A 219 -5.67 -26.97 -2.40
N PRO A 220 -6.42 -26.69 -1.33
CA PRO A 220 -7.77 -27.22 -1.14
C PRO A 220 -8.83 -26.53 -2.02
N ALA A 221 -8.54 -25.34 -2.50
CA ALA A 221 -9.47 -24.54 -3.30
C ALA A 221 -8.78 -23.88 -4.47
N GLN A 222 -9.52 -23.61 -5.52
CA GLN A 222 -9.07 -22.78 -6.64
C GLN A 222 -9.11 -21.31 -6.27
N ASN A 223 -8.04 -20.59 -6.58
CA ASN A 223 -7.86 -19.14 -6.37
C ASN A 223 -7.27 -18.52 -7.64
N GLY A 224 -6.97 -17.21 -7.63
CA GLY A 224 -6.40 -16.52 -8.78
C GLY A 224 -5.05 -17.10 -9.21
N THR A 225 -4.20 -17.50 -8.28
CA THR A 225 -2.90 -18.14 -8.59
C THR A 225 -3.10 -19.49 -9.28
N SER A 226 -3.96 -20.36 -8.72
CA SER A 226 -4.21 -21.68 -9.29
C SER A 226 -4.91 -21.65 -10.65
N SER A 227 -5.71 -20.61 -10.91
CA SER A 227 -6.44 -20.46 -12.18
C SER A 227 -5.53 -20.16 -13.37
N VAL A 228 -4.35 -19.60 -13.12
CA VAL A 228 -3.35 -19.29 -14.16
C VAL A 228 -2.13 -20.22 -14.12
N ALA A 229 -2.07 -21.15 -13.15
CA ALA A 229 -1.06 -22.20 -13.08
C ALA A 229 -1.25 -23.24 -14.21
N ASP A 230 -0.20 -23.96 -14.56
CA ASP A 230 -0.28 -25.04 -15.56
C ASP A 230 -1.03 -26.27 -15.04
N ALA A 231 -1.02 -26.47 -13.73
CA ALA A 231 -1.80 -27.51 -13.08
C ALA A 231 -2.23 -27.07 -11.67
N TRP A 232 -3.42 -27.45 -11.31
CA TRP A 232 -3.91 -27.43 -9.93
C TRP A 232 -4.10 -28.85 -9.43
N VAL A 233 -3.49 -29.13 -8.29
CA VAL A 233 -3.60 -30.42 -7.61
C VAL A 233 -4.41 -30.21 -6.33
N PRO A 234 -5.67 -30.64 -6.28
CA PRO A 234 -6.49 -30.50 -5.08
C PRO A 234 -5.98 -31.40 -3.95
N CYS A 235 -5.94 -30.86 -2.74
CA CYS A 235 -5.68 -31.63 -1.52
C CYS A 235 -6.63 -31.20 -0.40
N ALA A 236 -6.74 -31.99 0.66
CA ALA A 236 -7.46 -31.55 1.83
C ALA A 236 -6.72 -30.43 2.55
N ALA A 237 -7.47 -29.48 3.14
CA ALA A 237 -6.86 -28.37 3.86
C ALA A 237 -5.92 -28.86 4.97
N GLY A 238 -4.70 -28.28 5.04
CA GLY A 238 -3.66 -28.68 5.98
C GLY A 238 -2.81 -29.89 5.55
N MET A 239 -3.08 -30.44 4.36
CA MET A 239 -2.28 -31.55 3.82
C MET A 239 -1.10 -31.08 2.95
N GLU A 240 -0.99 -29.80 2.66
CA GLU A 240 0.07 -29.23 1.86
C GLU A 240 1.48 -29.58 2.41
N PRO A 241 1.74 -29.49 3.73
CA PRO A 241 3.04 -29.89 4.29
C PRO A 241 3.35 -31.37 4.14
N VAL A 242 2.30 -32.23 4.18
CA VAL A 242 2.46 -33.69 4.02
C VAL A 242 2.84 -34.04 2.60
N LEU A 243 2.36 -33.28 1.62
CA LEU A 243 2.71 -33.46 0.21
C LEU A 243 4.10 -32.89 -0.13
N ALA A 244 4.66 -32.04 0.75
CA ALA A 244 6.01 -31.50 0.61
C ALA A 244 7.09 -32.45 1.12
N LEU A 245 6.75 -33.45 1.92
CA LEU A 245 7.64 -34.45 2.50
C LEU A 245 7.78 -35.69 1.59
#